data_13c4eb3aee76f03a9b42d55cbac0eff8
#
_entry.id   13c4eb3aee76f03a9b42d55cbac0eff8
#
_cell.length_a   1.000
_cell.length_b   1.000
_cell.length_c   1.000
_cell.angle_alpha   90.00
_cell.angle_beta   90.00
_cell.angle_gamma   90.00
#
_symmetry.space_group_name_H-M   'P 1'
#
loop_
_entity.id
_entity.type
_entity.pdbx_description
1 polymer ?
#
loop_
_entity_poly.entity_id
_entity_poly.type
_entity_poly.pdbx_seq_one_letter_code
_entity_poly.pdbx_strand_id
1 'polypeptide(L)'
;MIVSKAFDVEIFPNLFSVTFVDVKDYLQKFADCKGALTDTLTVKEIKKRLDEVKCDVFYISDTDDSQLLNLVSYLNKMQAHYITNEDKDANISQVPVRYDLFGFNTLNYDNLMIAFFLMSFNRYDNTKYLIKALYEFSKKIIRLQDDHEAFYQDNQVTLARKYRLPFASVDLFKVFHLDAASARADKDTGERIKLSKGLKGVSINLKWYELLDFKLPPIDEEEVKLYWSNKPEYKGCTAAFINNLGINDFDRYVLPKYVEPMLHYNKNDVFIVCEMIRQKPDEIKLRYSIEHAFGIHVLSSARSDISKKLLTKLYSKATGLSPRDFEKKRTERTKLSFKKIIFPHIKFKTKQLQDLLESMKKVSIYRTNKDSFSTVVDFMGTKYNIATGGIHSIDAPRELRSNDKYLYIHHD
;
A
#
# COMPACT_ATOMS: atom_id res chain seq x y z
N MET A 1 -4.86 -11.60 -21.05
CA MET A 1 -3.96 -10.43 -21.06
C MET A 1 -4.13 -9.66 -19.76
N ILE A 2 -3.03 -9.21 -19.13
CA ILE A 2 -3.07 -8.36 -17.94
C ILE A 2 -2.65 -6.95 -18.35
N VAL A 3 -3.46 -5.95 -18.01
CA VAL A 3 -3.16 -4.54 -18.19
C VAL A 3 -2.84 -3.97 -16.80
N SER A 4 -1.63 -3.50 -16.62
CA SER A 4 -1.14 -2.99 -15.32
C SER A 4 -1.10 -1.47 -15.34
N LYS A 5 -1.80 -0.84 -14.40
CA LYS A 5 -1.74 0.61 -14.17
C LYS A 5 -1.40 0.90 -12.72
N ALA A 6 -0.62 1.94 -12.49
CA ALA A 6 -0.48 2.52 -11.16
C ALA A 6 -1.51 3.63 -10.99
N PHE A 7 -1.99 3.87 -9.77
CA PHE A 7 -2.98 4.90 -9.51
C PHE A 7 -2.88 5.47 -8.09
N ASP A 8 -3.41 6.65 -7.94
CA ASP A 8 -3.57 7.33 -6.67
C ASP A 8 -4.79 8.26 -6.70
N VAL A 9 -5.37 8.54 -5.52
CA VAL A 9 -6.59 9.33 -5.35
C VAL A 9 -6.31 10.49 -4.41
N GLU A 10 -6.63 11.70 -4.86
CA GLU A 10 -6.59 12.90 -4.04
C GLU A 10 -7.99 13.46 -3.82
N ILE A 11 -8.27 13.86 -2.59
CA ILE A 11 -9.57 14.42 -2.21
C ILE A 11 -9.41 15.68 -1.37
N PHE A 12 -10.09 16.72 -1.78
CA PHE A 12 -10.17 18.03 -1.13
C PHE A 12 -11.64 18.42 -0.97
N PRO A 13 -11.95 19.45 -0.15
CA PRO A 13 -13.35 19.87 0.08
C PRO A 13 -14.13 20.19 -1.20
N ASN A 14 -13.43 20.61 -2.25
CA ASN A 14 -14.01 21.06 -3.51
C ASN A 14 -13.48 20.33 -4.75
N LEU A 15 -12.64 19.28 -4.55
CA LEU A 15 -12.00 18.60 -5.66
C LEU A 15 -11.77 17.14 -5.35
N PHE A 16 -12.02 16.29 -6.32
CA PHE A 16 -11.69 14.87 -6.35
C PHE A 16 -10.88 14.59 -7.61
N SER A 17 -9.73 13.96 -7.47
CA SER A 17 -8.91 13.56 -8.63
C SER A 17 -8.43 12.12 -8.50
N VAL A 18 -8.24 11.51 -9.67
CA VAL A 18 -7.64 10.18 -9.81
C VAL A 18 -6.65 10.23 -10.96
N THR A 19 -5.43 9.80 -10.70
CA THR A 19 -4.37 9.69 -11.70
C THR A 19 -4.05 8.23 -11.95
N PHE A 20 -3.94 7.86 -13.22
CA PHE A 20 -3.52 6.52 -13.66
C PHE A 20 -2.28 6.64 -14.53
N VAL A 21 -1.29 5.77 -14.30
CA VAL A 21 -0.08 5.66 -15.11
C VAL A 21 0.02 4.26 -15.69
N ASP A 22 0.33 4.13 -16.94
CA ASP A 22 0.60 2.85 -17.59
C ASP A 22 1.93 2.28 -17.10
N VAL A 23 1.90 1.21 -16.29
CA VAL A 23 3.09 0.61 -15.70
C VAL A 23 4.03 0.06 -16.78
N LYS A 24 3.49 -0.54 -17.84
CA LYS A 24 4.30 -1.10 -18.92
C LYS A 24 5.06 -0.01 -19.66
N ASP A 25 4.39 1.09 -19.96
CA ASP A 25 5.01 2.25 -20.62
C ASP A 25 6.11 2.86 -19.75
N TYR A 26 5.85 3.05 -18.44
CA TYR A 26 6.87 3.50 -17.48
C TYR A 26 8.09 2.57 -17.47
N LEU A 27 7.87 1.25 -17.35
CA LEU A 27 8.96 0.29 -17.33
C LEU A 27 9.77 0.27 -18.62
N GLN A 28 9.14 0.50 -19.77
CA GLN A 28 9.83 0.63 -21.06
C GLN A 28 10.70 1.88 -21.16
N LYS A 29 10.19 3.02 -20.65
CA LYS A 29 10.94 4.32 -20.66
C LYS A 29 12.19 4.26 -19.79
N PHE A 30 12.23 3.42 -18.77
CA PHE A 30 13.35 3.29 -17.84
C PHE A 30 14.00 1.89 -17.85
N ALA A 31 13.84 1.13 -18.94
CA ALA A 31 14.37 -0.23 -19.06
C ALA A 31 15.90 -0.32 -19.02
N ASP A 32 16.58 0.74 -19.43
CA ASP A 32 18.04 0.88 -19.42
C ASP A 32 18.60 1.23 -18.03
N CYS A 33 17.77 1.65 -17.07
CA CYS A 33 18.20 2.06 -15.75
C CYS A 33 18.29 0.88 -14.79
N LYS A 34 19.46 0.67 -14.17
CA LYS A 34 19.68 -0.30 -13.10
C LYS A 34 19.79 0.43 -11.77
N GLY A 35 19.12 -0.07 -10.72
CA GLY A 35 19.08 0.60 -9.41
C GLY A 35 18.21 1.85 -9.43
N ALA A 36 18.57 2.88 -8.66
CA ALA A 36 17.82 4.14 -8.65
C ALA A 36 18.00 4.92 -9.96
N LEU A 37 16.99 5.68 -10.37
CA LEU A 37 17.07 6.49 -11.59
C LEU A 37 18.21 7.52 -11.52
N THR A 38 18.40 8.10 -10.34
CA THR A 38 19.45 9.10 -10.06
C THR A 38 20.88 8.54 -10.10
N ASP A 39 21.03 7.22 -10.08
CA ASP A 39 22.32 6.58 -10.25
C ASP A 39 22.74 6.51 -11.74
N THR A 40 21.80 6.71 -12.67
CA THR A 40 22.00 6.54 -14.13
C THR A 40 21.70 7.82 -14.94
N LEU A 41 20.70 8.58 -14.52
CA LEU A 41 20.17 9.72 -15.26
C LEU A 41 20.27 11.02 -14.47
N THR A 42 20.40 12.13 -15.17
CA THR A 42 20.22 13.46 -14.59
C THR A 42 18.73 13.74 -14.32
N VAL A 43 18.45 14.65 -13.37
CA VAL A 43 17.07 15.08 -13.07
C VAL A 43 16.32 15.57 -14.32
N LYS A 44 17.02 16.27 -15.22
CA LYS A 44 16.44 16.77 -16.48
C LYS A 44 16.01 15.63 -17.41
N GLU A 45 16.83 14.59 -17.52
CA GLU A 45 16.51 13.39 -18.32
C GLU A 45 15.37 12.59 -17.71
N ILE A 46 15.35 12.45 -16.38
CA ILE A 46 14.24 11.79 -15.67
C ILE A 46 12.93 12.52 -15.97
N LYS A 47 12.87 13.85 -15.76
CA LYS A 47 11.67 14.66 -16.02
C LYS A 47 11.22 14.53 -17.48
N LYS A 48 12.14 14.63 -18.43
CA LYS A 48 11.82 14.46 -19.85
C LYS A 48 11.18 13.09 -20.15
N ARG A 49 11.74 12.00 -19.60
CA ARG A 49 11.17 10.66 -19.82
C ARG A 49 9.82 10.50 -19.14
N LEU A 50 9.63 11.08 -17.95
CA LEU A 50 8.35 11.05 -17.22
C LEU A 50 7.25 11.79 -17.97
N ASP A 51 7.56 12.90 -18.65
CA ASP A 51 6.60 13.66 -19.47
C ASP A 51 6.10 12.86 -20.67
N GLU A 52 6.88 11.87 -21.13
CA GLU A 52 6.53 10.97 -22.22
C GLU A 52 5.73 9.73 -21.76
N VAL A 53 5.61 9.48 -20.44
CA VAL A 53 4.87 8.33 -19.93
C VAL A 53 3.36 8.58 -20.04
N LYS A 54 2.64 7.57 -20.50
CA LYS A 54 1.18 7.62 -20.63
C LYS A 54 0.51 7.76 -19.27
N CYS A 55 -0.16 8.87 -19.07
CA CYS A 55 -0.93 9.18 -17.89
C CYS A 55 -2.36 9.57 -18.27
N ASP A 56 -3.32 9.03 -17.56
CA ASP A 56 -4.71 9.44 -17.62
C ASP A 56 -5.06 10.14 -16.30
N VAL A 57 -5.34 11.42 -16.34
CA VAL A 57 -5.65 12.24 -15.17
C VAL A 57 -7.10 12.68 -15.27
N PHE A 58 -7.86 12.39 -14.23
CA PHE A 58 -9.24 12.83 -14.08
C PHE A 58 -9.35 13.70 -12.84
N TYR A 59 -9.98 14.85 -12.98
CA TYR A 59 -10.37 15.62 -11.82
C TYR A 59 -11.80 16.15 -11.98
N ILE A 60 -12.48 16.27 -10.88
CA ILE A 60 -13.85 16.73 -10.77
C ILE A 60 -13.86 17.75 -9.65
N SER A 61 -14.34 18.95 -9.93
CA SER A 61 -14.44 20.00 -8.93
C SER A 61 -15.91 20.43 -8.73
N ASP A 62 -16.11 21.21 -7.71
CA ASP A 62 -17.42 21.85 -7.46
C ASP A 62 -17.86 22.84 -8.57
N THR A 63 -16.95 23.13 -9.50
CA THR A 63 -17.16 24.07 -10.63
C THR A 63 -16.97 23.44 -12.01
N ASP A 64 -16.37 22.25 -12.05
CA ASP A 64 -16.12 21.52 -13.31
C ASP A 64 -16.35 20.03 -13.12
N ASP A 65 -17.43 19.53 -13.70
CA ASP A 65 -17.81 18.11 -13.69
C ASP A 65 -17.68 17.45 -15.07
N SER A 66 -17.06 18.14 -16.01
CA SER A 66 -16.93 17.67 -17.41
C SER A 66 -16.29 16.29 -17.52
N GLN A 67 -15.47 15.88 -16.55
CA GLN A 67 -14.78 14.61 -16.54
C GLN A 67 -15.49 13.51 -15.72
N LEU A 68 -16.61 13.82 -15.06
CA LEU A 68 -17.32 12.86 -14.20
C LEU A 68 -17.68 11.57 -14.96
N LEU A 69 -18.40 11.69 -16.06
CA LEU A 69 -18.83 10.53 -16.84
C LEU A 69 -17.66 9.86 -17.56
N ASN A 70 -16.63 10.59 -17.91
CA ASN A 70 -15.42 10.04 -18.48
C ASN A 70 -14.69 9.13 -17.49
N LEU A 71 -14.56 9.56 -16.24
CA LEU A 71 -13.97 8.74 -15.17
C LEU A 71 -14.81 7.47 -14.91
N VAL A 72 -16.14 7.61 -14.82
CA VAL A 72 -17.03 6.45 -14.65
C VAL A 72 -16.88 5.46 -15.81
N SER A 73 -16.90 5.96 -17.05
CA SER A 73 -16.70 5.14 -18.24
C SER A 73 -15.31 4.46 -18.25
N TYR A 74 -14.27 5.20 -17.88
CA TYR A 74 -12.91 4.70 -17.81
C TYR A 74 -12.78 3.56 -16.79
N LEU A 75 -13.33 3.73 -15.58
CA LEU A 75 -13.34 2.69 -14.56
C LEU A 75 -14.15 1.46 -15.00
N ASN A 76 -15.33 1.66 -15.58
CA ASN A 76 -16.17 0.55 -16.05
C ASN A 76 -15.52 -0.26 -17.18
N LYS A 77 -14.71 0.35 -18.05
CA LYS A 77 -13.91 -0.35 -19.07
C LYS A 77 -12.86 -1.29 -18.50
N MET A 78 -12.48 -1.12 -17.23
CA MET A 78 -11.54 -2.01 -16.54
C MET A 78 -12.19 -3.32 -16.07
N GLN A 79 -13.49 -3.46 -16.20
CA GLN A 79 -14.15 -4.73 -15.90
C GLN A 79 -13.58 -5.84 -16.78
N ALA A 80 -13.26 -6.98 -16.15
CA ALA A 80 -12.72 -8.14 -16.86
C ALA A 80 -13.65 -8.53 -18.05
N HIS A 81 -13.09 -8.63 -19.22
CA HIS A 81 -13.78 -8.93 -20.47
C HIS A 81 -12.90 -9.78 -21.37
N TYR A 82 -13.45 -10.22 -22.50
CA TYR A 82 -12.72 -10.94 -23.53
C TYR A 82 -12.52 -10.03 -24.74
N ILE A 83 -11.32 -10.07 -25.32
CA ILE A 83 -11.04 -9.44 -26.61
C ILE A 83 -10.83 -10.54 -27.65
N THR A 84 -11.32 -10.29 -28.84
CA THR A 84 -11.04 -11.16 -29.99
C THR A 84 -9.63 -10.87 -30.50
N ASN A 85 -8.80 -11.91 -30.56
CA ASN A 85 -7.48 -11.82 -31.15
C ASN A 85 -7.47 -12.71 -32.40
N GLU A 86 -7.13 -12.12 -33.53
CA GLU A 86 -6.94 -12.81 -34.81
C GLU A 86 -5.43 -12.93 -35.03
N ASP A 87 -4.95 -14.15 -35.14
CA ASP A 87 -3.52 -14.39 -35.42
C ASP A 87 -3.24 -14.29 -36.93
N LYS A 88 -1.95 -14.41 -37.31
CA LYS A 88 -1.52 -14.32 -38.73
C LYS A 88 -2.10 -15.45 -39.62
N ASP A 89 -2.59 -16.50 -38.99
CA ASP A 89 -3.19 -17.65 -39.66
C ASP A 89 -4.72 -17.61 -39.65
N ALA A 90 -5.30 -16.42 -39.35
CA ALA A 90 -6.75 -16.15 -39.26
C ALA A 90 -7.48 -17.01 -38.19
N ASN A 91 -6.77 -17.53 -37.19
CA ASN A 91 -7.43 -18.18 -36.07
C ASN A 91 -7.95 -17.13 -35.11
N ILE A 92 -9.24 -17.20 -34.82
CA ILE A 92 -9.91 -16.30 -33.89
C ILE A 92 -9.85 -16.91 -32.48
N SER A 93 -9.22 -16.21 -31.54
CA SER A 93 -9.19 -16.60 -30.14
C SER A 93 -9.75 -15.50 -29.23
N GLN A 94 -10.45 -15.90 -28.19
CA GLN A 94 -10.88 -14.97 -27.14
C GLN A 94 -9.86 -14.93 -26.02
N VAL A 95 -9.24 -13.78 -25.82
CA VAL A 95 -8.26 -13.57 -24.77
C VAL A 95 -8.89 -12.81 -23.62
N PRO A 96 -8.93 -13.38 -22.40
CA PRO A 96 -9.44 -12.65 -21.24
C PRO A 96 -8.52 -11.46 -20.91
N VAL A 97 -9.11 -10.31 -20.67
CA VAL A 97 -8.43 -9.09 -20.24
C VAL A 97 -8.78 -8.82 -18.78
N ARG A 98 -7.78 -8.62 -17.96
CA ARG A 98 -7.88 -8.20 -16.57
C ARG A 98 -7.05 -6.96 -16.36
N TYR A 99 -7.58 -6.02 -15.59
CA TYR A 99 -6.84 -4.84 -15.14
C TYR A 99 -6.37 -5.06 -13.70
N ASP A 100 -5.07 -4.87 -13.49
CA ASP A 100 -4.44 -4.87 -12.17
C ASP A 100 -3.95 -3.46 -11.86
N LEU A 101 -4.54 -2.85 -10.83
CA LEU A 101 -4.22 -1.50 -10.39
C LEU A 101 -3.32 -1.54 -9.17
N PHE A 102 -2.15 -0.95 -9.31
CA PHE A 102 -1.11 -0.84 -8.29
C PHE A 102 -1.22 0.51 -7.60
N GLY A 103 -1.17 0.52 -6.29
CA GLY A 103 -1.11 1.76 -5.52
C GLY A 103 -0.49 1.53 -4.14
N PHE A 104 -0.43 2.56 -3.33
CA PHE A 104 0.20 2.56 -2.04
C PHE A 104 -0.84 2.71 -0.92
N ASN A 105 -0.98 1.71 -0.05
CA ASN A 105 -2.01 1.63 1.01
C ASN A 105 -3.46 1.67 0.48
N THR A 106 -3.65 1.25 -0.75
CA THR A 106 -4.92 1.38 -1.47
C THR A 106 -6.07 0.63 -0.85
N LEU A 107 -5.81 -0.51 -0.20
CA LEU A 107 -6.84 -1.31 0.46
C LEU A 107 -7.55 -0.58 1.59
N ASN A 108 -6.89 0.39 2.21
CA ASN A 108 -7.43 1.14 3.34
C ASN A 108 -7.89 2.54 2.97
N TYR A 109 -7.62 3.02 1.74
CA TYR A 109 -8.01 4.36 1.33
C TYR A 109 -8.51 4.43 -0.12
N ASP A 110 -7.63 4.37 -1.13
CA ASP A 110 -8.00 4.66 -2.53
C ASP A 110 -9.11 3.77 -3.07
N ASN A 111 -9.03 2.48 -2.78
CA ASN A 111 -10.08 1.53 -3.17
C ASN A 111 -11.43 1.86 -2.56
N LEU A 112 -11.44 2.34 -1.32
CA LEU A 112 -12.65 2.74 -0.62
C LEU A 112 -13.23 4.01 -1.24
N MET A 113 -12.35 4.96 -1.61
CA MET A 113 -12.74 6.20 -2.28
C MET A 113 -13.34 5.91 -3.66
N ILE A 114 -12.69 5.08 -4.48
CA ILE A 114 -13.22 4.65 -5.79
C ILE A 114 -14.52 3.88 -5.64
N ALA A 115 -14.61 2.97 -4.68
CA ALA A 115 -15.85 2.23 -4.42
C ALA A 115 -16.99 3.17 -4.02
N PHE A 116 -16.74 4.10 -3.09
CA PHE A 116 -17.73 5.07 -2.65
C PHE A 116 -18.15 6.02 -3.78
N PHE A 117 -17.21 6.46 -4.61
CA PHE A 117 -17.46 7.23 -5.81
C PHE A 117 -18.42 6.47 -6.77
N LEU A 118 -18.10 5.23 -7.13
CA LEU A 118 -18.93 4.41 -8.03
C LEU A 118 -20.31 4.08 -7.44
N MET A 119 -20.43 4.00 -6.13
CA MET A 119 -21.72 3.80 -5.45
C MET A 119 -22.57 5.06 -5.39
N SER A 120 -21.98 6.23 -5.57
CA SER A 120 -22.60 7.52 -5.21
C SER A 120 -22.75 8.49 -6.38
N PHE A 121 -21.99 8.35 -7.48
CA PHE A 121 -21.90 9.35 -8.55
C PHE A 121 -23.27 9.71 -9.18
N ASN A 122 -24.21 8.78 -9.18
CA ASN A 122 -25.58 9.00 -9.73
C ASN A 122 -26.64 9.26 -8.65
N ARG A 123 -26.24 9.44 -7.38
CA ARG A 123 -27.18 9.69 -6.26
C ARG A 123 -27.35 11.17 -5.93
N TYR A 124 -26.47 12.00 -6.49
CA TYR A 124 -26.47 13.43 -6.25
C TYR A 124 -26.80 14.17 -7.53
N ASP A 125 -27.76 15.07 -7.47
CA ASP A 125 -28.17 15.88 -8.62
C ASP A 125 -27.12 16.95 -8.98
N ASN A 126 -26.18 17.21 -8.07
CA ASN A 126 -25.12 18.20 -8.25
C ASN A 126 -23.78 17.64 -7.78
N THR A 127 -22.76 17.78 -8.61
CA THR A 127 -21.39 17.31 -8.38
C THR A 127 -20.77 17.87 -7.09
N LYS A 128 -21.12 19.08 -6.71
CA LYS A 128 -20.72 19.67 -5.43
C LYS A 128 -21.10 18.82 -4.22
N TYR A 129 -22.32 18.27 -4.20
CA TYR A 129 -22.74 17.40 -3.10
C TYR A 129 -22.06 16.04 -3.16
N LEU A 130 -21.74 15.54 -4.33
CA LEU A 130 -20.95 14.34 -4.51
C LEU A 130 -19.55 14.53 -3.92
N ILE A 131 -18.86 15.63 -4.28
CA ILE A 131 -17.50 15.91 -3.77
C ILE A 131 -17.51 16.10 -2.26
N LYS A 132 -18.49 16.84 -1.72
CA LYS A 132 -18.67 16.98 -0.27
C LYS A 132 -18.83 15.62 0.41
N ALA A 133 -19.66 14.73 -0.14
CA ALA A 133 -19.87 13.39 0.41
C ALA A 133 -18.57 12.54 0.36
N LEU A 134 -17.81 12.63 -0.74
CA LEU A 134 -16.50 11.99 -0.89
C LEU A 134 -15.50 12.53 0.15
N TYR A 135 -15.44 13.84 0.33
CA TYR A 135 -14.55 14.47 1.31
C TYR A 135 -14.90 14.07 2.76
N GLU A 136 -16.17 14.08 3.12
CA GLU A 136 -16.61 13.63 4.45
C GLU A 136 -16.33 12.13 4.66
N PHE A 137 -16.48 11.31 3.63
CA PHE A 137 -16.11 9.91 3.69
C PHE A 137 -14.59 9.72 3.85
N SER A 138 -13.78 10.51 3.16
CA SER A 138 -12.32 10.54 3.32
C SER A 138 -11.92 10.88 4.76
N LYS A 139 -12.47 11.97 5.33
CA LYS A 139 -12.24 12.36 6.72
C LYS A 139 -12.61 11.24 7.71
N LYS A 140 -13.74 10.56 7.44
CA LYS A 140 -14.17 9.42 8.24
C LYS A 140 -13.16 8.29 8.18
N ILE A 141 -12.69 7.89 6.98
CA ILE A 141 -11.69 6.84 6.81
C ILE A 141 -10.43 7.21 7.59
N ILE A 142 -9.88 8.41 7.40
CA ILE A 142 -8.65 8.86 8.06
C ILE A 142 -8.79 8.80 9.59
N ARG A 143 -9.91 9.28 10.13
CA ARG A 143 -10.17 9.22 11.57
C ARG A 143 -10.28 7.81 12.13
N LEU A 144 -10.86 6.88 11.36
CA LEU A 144 -11.07 5.50 11.79
C LEU A 144 -9.85 4.59 11.59
N GLN A 145 -8.84 5.00 10.80
CA GLN A 145 -7.66 4.16 10.53
C GLN A 145 -6.88 3.77 11.78
N ASP A 146 -6.88 4.61 12.82
CA ASP A 146 -6.19 4.33 14.08
C ASP A 146 -6.97 3.39 15.00
N ASP A 147 -8.28 3.25 14.79
CA ASP A 147 -9.17 2.33 15.52
C ASP A 147 -9.64 1.20 14.59
N HIS A 148 -8.92 0.10 14.63
CA HIS A 148 -9.19 -1.06 13.78
C HIS A 148 -10.61 -1.63 13.96
N GLU A 149 -11.14 -1.64 15.18
CA GLU A 149 -12.47 -2.18 15.44
C GLU A 149 -13.55 -1.26 14.87
N ALA A 150 -13.49 0.03 15.17
CA ALA A 150 -14.42 1.04 14.65
C ALA A 150 -14.37 1.11 13.11
N PHE A 151 -13.19 1.00 12.51
CA PHE A 151 -13.03 0.98 11.05
C PHE A 151 -13.79 -0.17 10.38
N TYR A 152 -13.73 -1.38 10.95
CA TYR A 152 -14.43 -2.54 10.40
C TYR A 152 -15.92 -2.61 10.76
N GLN A 153 -16.36 -1.88 11.77
CA GLN A 153 -17.77 -1.82 12.17
C GLN A 153 -18.54 -0.68 11.49
N ASP A 154 -17.88 0.35 10.94
CA ASP A 154 -18.57 1.44 10.23
C ASP A 154 -19.30 0.91 8.99
N ASN A 155 -20.59 1.24 8.88
CA ASN A 155 -21.46 0.74 7.80
C ASN A 155 -21.03 1.22 6.42
N GLN A 156 -20.62 2.48 6.25
CA GLN A 156 -20.23 3.02 4.95
C GLN A 156 -18.89 2.42 4.50
N VAL A 157 -17.90 2.32 5.40
CA VAL A 157 -16.62 1.65 5.14
C VAL A 157 -16.86 0.19 4.78
N THR A 158 -17.73 -0.51 5.52
CA THR A 158 -18.07 -1.91 5.25
C THR A 158 -18.76 -2.09 3.88
N LEU A 159 -19.67 -1.19 3.49
CA LEU A 159 -20.30 -1.22 2.16
C LEU A 159 -19.26 -0.96 1.05
N ALA A 160 -18.41 0.06 1.20
CA ALA A 160 -17.36 0.36 0.23
C ALA A 160 -16.38 -0.82 0.07
N ARG A 161 -16.00 -1.48 1.16
CA ARG A 161 -15.13 -2.68 1.12
C ARG A 161 -15.78 -3.90 0.47
N LYS A 162 -17.10 -4.03 0.54
CA LYS A 162 -17.85 -5.12 -0.11
C LYS A 162 -18.15 -4.81 -1.57
N TYR A 163 -18.01 -3.58 -2.00
CA TYR A 163 -18.23 -3.20 -3.39
C TYR A 163 -17.21 -3.89 -4.29
N ARG A 164 -17.71 -4.52 -5.36
CA ARG A 164 -16.84 -5.21 -6.32
C ARG A 164 -16.28 -4.18 -7.31
N LEU A 165 -15.03 -3.80 -7.08
CA LEU A 165 -14.32 -2.94 -8.03
C LEU A 165 -14.16 -3.62 -9.40
N PRO A 166 -14.15 -2.84 -10.49
CA PRO A 166 -14.02 -3.38 -11.86
C PRO A 166 -12.60 -3.85 -12.21
N PHE A 167 -11.68 -3.80 -11.27
CA PHE A 167 -10.26 -4.17 -11.42
C PHE A 167 -9.76 -4.99 -10.23
N ALA A 168 -8.63 -5.66 -10.40
CA ALA A 168 -7.91 -6.26 -9.29
C ALA A 168 -6.95 -5.22 -8.69
N SER A 169 -6.95 -5.09 -7.36
CA SER A 169 -6.08 -4.15 -6.67
C SER A 169 -4.82 -4.82 -6.15
N VAL A 170 -3.68 -4.15 -6.33
CA VAL A 170 -2.37 -4.57 -5.83
C VAL A 170 -1.80 -3.50 -4.92
N ASP A 171 -1.89 -3.75 -3.61
CA ASP A 171 -1.42 -2.80 -2.60
C ASP A 171 0.06 -3.01 -2.29
N LEU A 172 0.90 -2.09 -2.77
CA LEU A 172 2.35 -2.18 -2.59
C LEU A 172 2.79 -2.00 -1.14
N PHE A 173 2.00 -1.32 -0.30
CA PHE A 173 2.25 -1.25 1.13
C PHE A 173 2.25 -2.64 1.78
N LYS A 174 1.34 -3.52 1.35
CA LYS A 174 1.29 -4.93 1.78
C LYS A 174 2.36 -5.79 1.12
N VAL A 175 2.56 -5.60 -0.19
CA VAL A 175 3.53 -6.37 -0.99
C VAL A 175 4.94 -6.20 -0.44
N PHE A 176 5.34 -5.00 -0.07
CA PHE A 176 6.68 -4.68 0.44
C PHE A 176 6.78 -4.71 1.97
N HIS A 177 5.78 -5.25 2.66
CA HIS A 177 5.78 -5.44 4.12
C HIS A 177 5.94 -4.15 4.95
N LEU A 178 5.54 -3.02 4.41
CA LEU A 178 5.63 -1.75 5.12
C LEU A 178 4.69 -1.67 6.33
N ASP A 179 3.63 -2.48 6.33
CA ASP A 179 2.70 -2.64 7.47
C ASP A 179 3.33 -3.38 8.66
N ALA A 180 4.29 -4.28 8.39
CA ALA A 180 4.97 -5.09 9.39
C ALA A 180 6.26 -4.44 9.94
N ALA A 181 6.69 -3.30 9.36
CA ALA A 181 7.89 -2.61 9.84
C ALA A 181 7.70 -2.23 11.31
N SER A 182 8.36 -2.98 12.19
CA SER A 182 8.29 -2.83 13.63
C SER A 182 8.73 -1.43 14.04
N ALA A 183 7.94 -0.79 14.90
CA ALA A 183 8.44 0.33 15.67
C ALA A 183 9.68 -0.16 16.43
N ARG A 184 10.85 0.38 16.12
CA ARG A 184 12.05 0.20 16.95
C ARG A 184 11.79 0.96 18.25
N ALA A 185 11.98 0.28 19.38
CA ALA A 185 12.04 1.01 20.64
C ALA A 185 13.30 1.88 20.64
N ASP A 186 13.14 3.15 20.99
CA ASP A 186 14.27 3.99 21.36
C ASP A 186 14.98 3.33 22.55
N LYS A 187 16.30 3.20 22.49
CA LYS A 187 17.07 2.46 23.49
C LYS A 187 17.19 3.22 24.81
N ASP A 188 17.12 4.54 24.75
CA ASP A 188 17.35 5.42 25.90
C ASP A 188 16.03 5.76 26.60
N THR A 189 14.93 5.89 25.84
CA THR A 189 13.61 6.28 26.38
C THR A 189 12.63 5.12 26.46
N GLY A 190 12.89 4.00 25.79
CA GLY A 190 11.96 2.87 25.68
C GLY A 190 10.73 3.17 24.79
N GLU A 191 10.63 4.39 24.25
CA GLU A 191 9.54 4.77 23.36
C GLU A 191 9.67 4.08 22.00
N ARG A 192 8.53 3.68 21.45
CA ARG A 192 8.48 3.09 20.11
C ARG A 192 8.57 4.20 19.07
N ILE A 193 9.73 4.33 18.43
CA ILE A 193 9.89 5.22 17.28
C ILE A 193 9.11 4.61 16.10
N LYS A 194 8.01 5.24 15.75
CA LYS A 194 7.29 4.92 14.49
C LYS A 194 8.14 5.42 13.33
N LEU A 195 8.77 4.52 12.60
CA LEU A 195 9.37 4.87 11.31
C LEU A 195 8.27 5.38 10.38
N SER A 196 8.55 6.47 9.67
CA SER A 196 7.61 6.98 8.67
C SER A 196 7.41 5.90 7.59
N LYS A 197 6.19 5.37 7.52
CA LYS A 197 5.80 4.36 6.54
C LYS A 197 5.09 4.99 5.34
N GLY A 198 5.03 6.32 5.28
CA GLY A 198 4.39 7.04 4.19
C GLY A 198 5.18 6.91 2.88
N LEU A 199 4.51 7.16 1.77
CA LEU A 199 5.09 7.12 0.43
C LEU A 199 6.34 8.01 0.31
N LYS A 200 6.35 9.15 0.99
CA LYS A 200 7.51 10.06 1.09
C LYS A 200 8.74 9.39 1.71
N GLY A 201 8.57 8.59 2.77
CA GLY A 201 9.67 7.80 3.35
C GLY A 201 10.19 6.72 2.40
N VAL A 202 9.29 6.12 1.63
CA VAL A 202 9.63 5.15 0.59
C VAL A 202 10.39 5.81 -0.55
N SER A 203 9.99 6.99 -1.02
CA SER A 203 10.65 7.73 -2.09
C SER A 203 12.10 8.09 -1.76
N ILE A 204 12.39 8.42 -0.50
CA ILE A 204 13.77 8.63 -0.02
C ILE A 204 14.60 7.35 -0.18
N ASN A 205 14.06 6.21 0.21
CA ASN A 205 14.76 4.92 0.10
C ASN A 205 14.97 4.48 -1.37
N LEU A 206 14.07 4.87 -2.26
CA LEU A 206 14.19 4.64 -3.71
C LEU A 206 15.18 5.61 -4.37
N LYS A 207 15.72 6.59 -3.61
CA LYS A 207 16.49 7.72 -4.15
C LYS A 207 15.73 8.43 -5.27
N TRP A 208 14.44 8.67 -5.04
CA TRP A 208 13.61 9.38 -5.99
C TRP A 208 14.17 10.80 -6.22
N TYR A 209 14.11 11.29 -7.44
CA TYR A 209 14.80 12.50 -7.87
C TYR A 209 14.24 13.80 -7.27
N GLU A 210 13.00 13.79 -6.80
CA GLU A 210 12.31 14.98 -6.29
C GLU A 210 11.30 14.60 -5.19
N LEU A 211 11.46 15.22 -4.03
CA LEU A 211 10.49 15.09 -2.93
C LEU A 211 9.50 16.25 -3.04
N LEU A 212 8.33 15.97 -3.54
CA LEU A 212 7.24 16.94 -3.57
C LEU A 212 6.45 16.87 -2.26
N ASP A 213 5.99 18.04 -1.82
CA ASP A 213 5.07 18.20 -0.70
C ASP A 213 4.03 19.21 -1.13
N PHE A 214 2.83 18.74 -1.40
CA PHE A 214 1.75 19.64 -1.75
C PHE A 214 1.16 20.20 -0.45
N LYS A 215 1.48 21.45 -0.17
CA LYS A 215 0.84 22.23 0.87
C LYS A 215 0.11 23.37 0.23
N LEU A 216 -1.19 23.42 0.48
CA LEU A 216 -1.94 24.62 0.17
C LEU A 216 -1.36 25.75 1.04
N PRO A 217 -1.02 26.90 0.46
CA PRO A 217 -0.69 28.07 1.26
C PRO A 217 -1.88 28.39 2.14
N PRO A 218 -1.67 29.09 3.27
CA PRO A 218 -2.79 29.62 4.07
C PRO A 218 -3.69 30.42 3.12
N ILE A 219 -4.90 29.94 2.93
CA ILE A 219 -5.87 30.61 2.06
C ILE A 219 -6.37 31.81 2.82
N ASP A 220 -6.23 32.98 2.24
CA ASP A 220 -6.90 34.18 2.72
C ASP A 220 -8.42 33.93 2.61
N GLU A 221 -9.12 34.00 3.75
CA GLU A 221 -10.56 33.82 3.80
C GLU A 221 -11.27 34.78 2.84
N GLU A 222 -10.75 36.00 2.68
CA GLU A 222 -11.25 37.00 1.73
C GLU A 222 -11.05 36.55 0.27
N GLU A 223 -9.95 35.89 -0.07
CA GLU A 223 -9.73 35.32 -1.42
C GLU A 223 -10.76 34.23 -1.75
N VAL A 224 -11.09 33.37 -0.81
CA VAL A 224 -12.14 32.35 -0.97
C VAL A 224 -13.52 32.98 -1.10
N LYS A 225 -13.83 33.96 -0.27
CA LYS A 225 -15.10 34.72 -0.34
C LYS A 225 -15.24 35.42 -1.69
N LEU A 226 -14.16 36.06 -2.19
CA LEU A 226 -14.13 36.72 -3.48
C LEU A 226 -14.34 35.74 -4.62
N TYR A 227 -13.68 34.60 -4.56
CA TYR A 227 -13.85 33.54 -5.56
C TYR A 227 -15.32 33.08 -5.65
N TRP A 228 -15.97 32.82 -4.53
CA TRP A 228 -17.37 32.41 -4.48
C TRP A 228 -18.34 33.53 -4.87
N SER A 229 -18.11 34.76 -4.46
CA SER A 229 -18.98 35.92 -4.79
C SER A 229 -18.97 36.26 -6.28
N ASN A 230 -17.91 35.90 -7.01
CA ASN A 230 -17.79 36.14 -8.44
C ASN A 230 -18.48 35.05 -9.31
N LYS A 231 -18.95 33.95 -8.71
CA LYS A 231 -19.71 32.95 -9.46
C LYS A 231 -21.13 33.43 -9.74
N PRO A 232 -21.65 33.25 -10.97
CA PRO A 232 -23.01 33.72 -11.33
C PRO A 232 -24.09 33.28 -10.37
N GLU A 233 -24.02 32.02 -9.90
CA GLU A 233 -24.99 31.40 -9.01
C GLU A 233 -24.96 31.91 -7.56
N TYR A 234 -23.85 32.55 -7.15
CA TYR A 234 -23.68 33.09 -5.79
C TYR A 234 -23.49 34.59 -5.76
N LYS A 235 -23.67 35.26 -6.90
CA LYS A 235 -23.56 36.71 -7.01
C LYS A 235 -24.57 37.40 -6.09
N GLY A 236 -24.04 38.10 -5.11
CA GLY A 236 -24.88 38.77 -4.11
C GLY A 236 -25.17 37.97 -2.84
N CYS A 237 -24.64 36.75 -2.70
CA CYS A 237 -24.77 35.97 -1.48
C CYS A 237 -23.89 36.55 -0.36
N THR A 238 -24.44 36.54 0.86
CA THR A 238 -23.71 37.04 2.06
C THR A 238 -22.66 36.02 2.52
N ALA A 239 -21.63 36.47 3.24
CA ALA A 239 -20.65 35.62 3.90
C ALA A 239 -21.29 34.53 4.78
N ALA A 240 -22.43 34.82 5.43
CA ALA A 240 -23.19 33.83 6.19
C ALA A 240 -23.77 32.72 5.34
N PHE A 241 -24.15 32.98 4.08
CA PHE A 241 -24.62 31.96 3.15
C PHE A 241 -23.46 31.08 2.72
N ILE A 242 -22.29 31.66 2.44
CA ILE A 242 -21.06 30.92 2.08
C ILE A 242 -20.64 29.98 3.23
N ASN A 243 -20.70 30.44 4.46
CA ASN A 243 -20.46 29.65 5.66
C ASN A 243 -21.49 28.50 5.82
N ASN A 244 -22.75 28.73 5.47
CA ASN A 244 -23.80 27.69 5.50
C ASN A 244 -23.66 26.63 4.40
N LEU A 245 -22.82 26.84 3.39
CA LEU A 245 -22.48 25.78 2.41
C LEU A 245 -21.70 24.62 3.04
N GLY A 246 -21.32 24.77 4.33
CA GLY A 246 -20.69 23.71 5.12
C GLY A 246 -19.26 23.40 4.66
N ILE A 247 -18.58 24.37 4.09
CA ILE A 247 -17.15 24.32 3.79
C ILE A 247 -16.45 24.80 5.06
N ASN A 248 -16.22 23.88 6.00
CA ASN A 248 -15.56 24.18 7.28
C ASN A 248 -14.04 24.07 7.23
N ASP A 249 -13.50 23.59 6.11
CA ASP A 249 -12.07 23.32 5.94
C ASP A 249 -11.50 24.21 4.82
N PHE A 250 -11.65 25.53 4.95
CA PHE A 250 -11.18 26.53 3.98
C PHE A 250 -9.68 26.43 3.70
N ASP A 251 -8.89 26.07 4.71
CA ASP A 251 -7.45 25.87 4.63
C ASP A 251 -7.05 24.70 3.70
N ARG A 252 -8.01 23.85 3.31
CA ARG A 252 -7.82 22.73 2.39
C ARG A 252 -8.52 22.92 1.05
N TYR A 253 -9.07 24.09 0.78
CA TYR A 253 -9.78 24.37 -0.46
C TYR A 253 -8.80 24.64 -1.60
N VAL A 254 -8.94 23.90 -2.71
CA VAL A 254 -8.06 24.05 -3.89
C VAL A 254 -8.62 25.11 -4.81
N LEU A 255 -8.01 26.29 -4.80
CA LEU A 255 -8.33 27.33 -5.78
C LEU A 255 -7.84 26.94 -7.19
N PRO A 256 -8.44 27.46 -8.27
CA PRO A 256 -8.07 27.08 -9.64
C PRO A 256 -6.57 27.19 -9.95
N LYS A 257 -5.89 28.19 -9.39
CA LYS A 257 -4.44 28.37 -9.55
C LYS A 257 -3.57 27.25 -8.93
N TYR A 258 -4.14 26.46 -8.00
CA TYR A 258 -3.44 25.36 -7.32
C TYR A 258 -3.83 23.98 -7.86
N VAL A 259 -4.77 23.90 -8.80
CA VAL A 259 -5.19 22.61 -9.39
C VAL A 259 -4.03 21.94 -10.11
N GLU A 260 -3.34 22.65 -10.98
CA GLU A 260 -2.22 22.08 -11.72
C GLU A 260 -1.04 21.66 -10.83
N PRO A 261 -0.59 22.45 -9.84
CA PRO A 261 0.38 21.98 -8.86
C PRO A 261 -0.06 20.73 -8.08
N MET A 262 -1.34 20.63 -7.74
CA MET A 262 -1.89 19.46 -7.04
C MET A 262 -1.89 18.22 -7.95
N LEU A 263 -2.31 18.35 -9.21
CA LEU A 263 -2.29 17.26 -10.17
C LEU A 263 -0.84 16.79 -10.45
N HIS A 264 0.10 17.73 -10.50
CA HIS A 264 1.52 17.40 -10.62
C HIS A 264 2.04 16.60 -9.42
N TYR A 265 1.65 17.00 -8.21
CA TYR A 265 1.95 16.25 -6.97
C TYR A 265 1.38 14.83 -7.03
N ASN A 266 0.08 14.69 -7.32
CA ASN A 266 -0.58 13.39 -7.43
C ASN A 266 0.08 12.48 -8.50
N LYS A 267 0.41 13.05 -9.67
CA LYS A 267 1.14 12.33 -10.73
C LYS A 267 2.51 11.85 -10.27
N ASN A 268 3.24 12.67 -9.50
CA ASN A 268 4.54 12.28 -8.92
C ASN A 268 4.40 11.09 -7.96
N ASP A 269 3.38 11.07 -7.13
CA ASP A 269 3.14 9.95 -6.20
C ASP A 269 2.84 8.65 -6.95
N VAL A 270 2.08 8.71 -8.05
CA VAL A 270 1.86 7.54 -8.92
C VAL A 270 3.15 7.08 -9.60
N PHE A 271 4.03 7.98 -10.00
CA PHE A 271 5.35 7.60 -10.54
C PHE A 271 6.24 6.91 -9.51
N ILE A 272 6.18 7.32 -8.23
CA ILE A 272 6.88 6.63 -7.14
C ILE A 272 6.37 5.18 -7.01
N VAL A 273 5.05 4.96 -7.15
CA VAL A 273 4.45 3.61 -7.18
C VAL A 273 5.01 2.78 -8.35
N CYS A 274 5.13 3.37 -9.54
CA CYS A 274 5.76 2.70 -10.70
C CYS A 274 7.23 2.36 -10.43
N GLU A 275 7.95 3.27 -9.78
CA GLU A 275 9.37 3.07 -9.44
C GLU A 275 9.57 1.94 -8.42
N MET A 276 8.66 1.80 -7.44
CA MET A 276 8.66 0.65 -6.52
C MET A 276 8.58 -0.67 -7.29
N ILE A 277 7.70 -0.76 -8.29
CA ILE A 277 7.55 -1.95 -9.14
C ILE A 277 8.82 -2.20 -9.95
N ARG A 278 9.41 -1.14 -10.53
CA ARG A 278 10.63 -1.23 -11.35
C ARG A 278 11.82 -1.74 -10.56
N GLN A 279 12.03 -1.22 -9.34
CA GLN A 279 13.16 -1.62 -8.50
C GLN A 279 12.99 -3.00 -7.83
N LYS A 280 11.76 -3.48 -7.66
CA LYS A 280 11.47 -4.76 -6.98
C LYS A 280 10.50 -5.64 -7.78
N PRO A 281 10.81 -5.94 -9.05
CA PRO A 281 9.89 -6.69 -9.92
C PRO A 281 9.64 -8.12 -9.46
N ASP A 282 10.57 -8.73 -8.74
CA ASP A 282 10.50 -10.15 -8.36
C ASP A 282 9.38 -10.42 -7.36
N GLU A 283 9.08 -9.48 -6.47
CA GLU A 283 7.94 -9.59 -5.55
C GLU A 283 6.60 -9.67 -6.29
N ILE A 284 6.49 -8.93 -7.37
CA ILE A 284 5.28 -8.93 -8.21
C ILE A 284 5.21 -10.20 -9.05
N LYS A 285 6.32 -10.59 -9.70
CA LYS A 285 6.41 -11.83 -10.49
C LYS A 285 6.10 -13.06 -9.66
N LEU A 286 6.64 -13.13 -8.44
CA LEU A 286 6.37 -14.22 -7.50
C LEU A 286 4.87 -14.39 -7.24
N ARG A 287 4.14 -13.30 -7.00
CA ARG A 287 2.70 -13.34 -6.73
C ARG A 287 1.90 -13.81 -7.95
N TYR A 288 2.23 -13.32 -9.13
CA TYR A 288 1.62 -13.82 -10.37
C TYR A 288 1.91 -15.31 -10.61
N SER A 289 3.14 -15.75 -10.35
CA SER A 289 3.51 -17.17 -10.49
C SER A 289 2.71 -18.04 -9.52
N ILE A 290 2.52 -17.60 -8.29
CA ILE A 290 1.72 -18.31 -7.28
C ILE A 290 0.23 -18.32 -7.67
N GLU A 291 -0.33 -17.19 -8.13
CA GLU A 291 -1.71 -17.16 -8.62
C GLU A 291 -1.92 -18.14 -9.79
N HIS A 292 -1.00 -18.15 -10.74
CA HIS A 292 -1.07 -19.03 -11.90
C HIS A 292 -0.93 -20.51 -11.51
N ALA A 293 0.06 -20.84 -10.67
CA ALA A 293 0.36 -22.22 -10.31
C ALA A 293 -0.69 -22.84 -9.37
N PHE A 294 -1.24 -22.05 -8.47
CA PHE A 294 -2.10 -22.55 -7.40
C PHE A 294 -3.54 -22.03 -7.48
N GLY A 295 -3.87 -21.08 -8.35
CA GLY A 295 -5.21 -20.51 -8.44
C GLY A 295 -5.68 -19.86 -7.13
N ILE A 296 -4.81 -19.12 -6.44
CA ILE A 296 -5.11 -18.39 -5.21
C ILE A 296 -4.81 -16.91 -5.38
N HIS A 297 -5.69 -16.03 -4.88
CA HIS A 297 -5.47 -14.59 -4.97
C HIS A 297 -4.49 -14.11 -3.90
N VAL A 298 -3.31 -13.67 -4.33
CA VAL A 298 -2.22 -13.25 -3.43
C VAL A 298 -1.58 -11.91 -3.79
N LEU A 299 -2.07 -11.19 -4.79
CA LEU A 299 -1.44 -9.96 -5.29
C LEU A 299 -1.20 -8.91 -4.20
N SER A 300 -2.19 -8.65 -3.34
CA SER A 300 -2.07 -7.73 -2.20
C SER A 300 -1.80 -8.45 -0.86
N SER A 301 -1.21 -9.65 -0.89
CA SER A 301 -0.96 -10.41 0.33
C SER A 301 0.46 -10.19 0.84
N ALA A 302 0.62 -10.03 2.16
CA ALA A 302 1.92 -10.12 2.82
C ALA A 302 2.50 -11.55 2.66
N ARG A 303 3.82 -11.71 2.79
CA ARG A 303 4.48 -13.03 2.62
C ARG A 303 3.91 -14.10 3.55
N SER A 304 3.63 -13.73 4.80
CA SER A 304 3.00 -14.63 5.79
C SER A 304 1.60 -15.09 5.35
N ASP A 305 0.81 -14.19 4.77
CA ASP A 305 -0.53 -14.51 4.26
C ASP A 305 -0.47 -15.39 3.02
N ILE A 306 0.53 -15.20 2.15
CA ILE A 306 0.77 -16.08 1.00
C ILE A 306 1.02 -17.50 1.48
N SER A 307 1.94 -17.67 2.44
CA SER A 307 2.27 -18.98 3.02
C SER A 307 1.03 -19.63 3.65
N LYS A 308 0.25 -18.85 4.44
CA LYS A 308 -0.99 -19.32 5.04
C LYS A 308 -1.98 -19.79 3.97
N LYS A 309 -2.28 -18.98 2.97
CA LYS A 309 -3.23 -19.31 1.89
C LYS A 309 -2.80 -20.55 1.11
N LEU A 310 -1.51 -20.65 0.80
CA LEU A 310 -0.94 -21.80 0.07
C LEU A 310 -1.06 -23.07 0.91
N LEU A 311 -0.61 -23.04 2.17
CA LEU A 311 -0.70 -24.19 3.07
C LEU A 311 -2.15 -24.61 3.30
N THR A 312 -3.06 -23.65 3.51
CA THR A 312 -4.50 -23.91 3.64
C THR A 312 -5.03 -24.66 2.43
N LYS A 313 -4.71 -24.19 1.21
CA LYS A 313 -5.14 -24.85 -0.04
C LYS A 313 -4.57 -26.26 -0.18
N LEU A 314 -3.26 -26.42 0.05
CA LEU A 314 -2.59 -27.72 -0.04
C LEU A 314 -3.13 -28.72 0.99
N TYR A 315 -3.33 -28.27 2.23
CA TYR A 315 -3.90 -29.10 3.28
C TYR A 315 -5.34 -29.51 2.98
N SER A 316 -6.16 -28.55 2.51
CA SER A 316 -7.54 -28.82 2.07
C SER A 316 -7.58 -29.87 0.97
N LYS A 317 -6.67 -29.76 -0.03
CA LYS A 317 -6.57 -30.73 -1.12
C LYS A 317 -6.13 -32.11 -0.62
N ALA A 318 -5.20 -32.17 0.32
CA ALA A 318 -4.66 -33.43 0.85
C ALA A 318 -5.65 -34.16 1.77
N THR A 319 -6.49 -33.45 2.50
CA THR A 319 -7.38 -34.01 3.54
C THR A 319 -8.85 -34.08 3.12
N GLY A 320 -9.24 -33.38 2.04
CA GLY A 320 -10.66 -33.22 1.67
C GLY A 320 -11.46 -32.29 2.60
N LEU A 321 -10.83 -31.74 3.64
CA LEU A 321 -11.49 -30.83 4.59
C LEU A 321 -11.60 -29.42 4.01
N SER A 322 -12.70 -28.72 4.34
CA SER A 322 -12.79 -27.30 3.99
C SER A 322 -11.91 -26.43 4.90
N PRO A 323 -11.45 -25.27 4.47
CA PRO A 323 -10.73 -24.34 5.34
C PRO A 323 -11.46 -24.01 6.65
N ARG A 324 -12.80 -23.95 6.61
CA ARG A 324 -13.65 -23.71 7.80
C ARG A 324 -13.54 -24.80 8.86
N ASP A 325 -13.18 -26.02 8.46
CA ASP A 325 -13.12 -27.16 9.36
C ASP A 325 -11.83 -27.18 10.19
N PHE A 326 -10.76 -26.54 9.73
CA PHE A 326 -9.46 -26.57 10.41
C PHE A 326 -8.86 -25.21 10.76
N GLU A 327 -9.16 -24.12 10.06
CA GLU A 327 -8.56 -22.79 10.34
C GLU A 327 -8.88 -22.28 11.75
N LYS A 328 -10.03 -22.59 12.28
CA LYS A 328 -10.45 -22.17 13.63
C LYS A 328 -10.11 -23.19 14.74
N LYS A 329 -9.64 -24.37 14.36
CA LYS A 329 -9.28 -25.39 15.35
C LYS A 329 -7.95 -25.05 15.98
N ARG A 330 -7.97 -24.71 17.26
CA ARG A 330 -6.78 -24.51 18.08
C ARG A 330 -6.66 -25.67 19.05
N THR A 331 -5.49 -26.34 19.04
CA THR A 331 -5.18 -27.30 20.09
C THR A 331 -4.90 -26.53 21.36
N GLU A 332 -5.78 -26.66 22.35
CA GLU A 332 -5.51 -26.12 23.67
C GLU A 332 -4.39 -26.93 24.35
N ARG A 333 -3.34 -26.23 24.73
CA ARG A 333 -2.22 -26.82 25.46
C ARG A 333 -2.02 -26.06 26.76
N THR A 334 -2.01 -26.78 27.86
CA THR A 334 -1.70 -26.23 29.20
C THR A 334 -0.19 -26.13 29.40
N LYS A 335 0.59 -26.98 28.71
CA LYS A 335 2.05 -27.05 28.77
C LYS A 335 2.62 -27.33 27.41
N LEU A 336 3.67 -26.60 27.02
CA LEU A 336 4.46 -26.81 25.81
C LEU A 336 5.91 -27.15 26.23
N SER A 337 6.37 -28.34 25.91
CA SER A 337 7.77 -28.74 26.14
C SER A 337 8.58 -28.58 24.85
N PHE A 338 9.68 -27.84 24.93
CA PHE A 338 10.56 -27.62 23.77
C PHE A 338 11.18 -28.91 23.25
N LYS A 339 11.44 -29.89 24.12
CA LYS A 339 11.89 -31.24 23.73
C LYS A 339 10.95 -31.89 22.69
N LYS A 340 9.62 -31.62 22.79
CA LYS A 340 8.62 -32.21 21.89
C LYS A 340 8.46 -31.46 20.57
N ILE A 341 8.91 -30.21 20.47
CA ILE A 341 8.77 -29.38 19.27
C ILE A 341 10.08 -29.19 18.51
N ILE A 342 11.22 -29.27 19.18
CA ILE A 342 12.52 -29.24 18.51
C ILE A 342 12.73 -30.59 17.81
N PHE A 343 12.90 -30.53 16.49
CA PHE A 343 13.08 -31.75 15.71
C PHE A 343 14.38 -32.46 16.06
N PRO A 344 14.39 -33.81 16.16
CA PRO A 344 15.57 -34.59 16.56
C PRO A 344 16.78 -34.43 15.65
N HIS A 345 16.56 -34.08 14.37
CA HIS A 345 17.63 -33.92 13.39
C HIS A 345 18.37 -32.58 13.51
N ILE A 346 17.84 -31.61 14.30
CA ILE A 346 18.53 -30.34 14.51
C ILE A 346 19.75 -30.59 15.39
N LYS A 347 20.93 -30.31 14.83
CA LYS A 347 22.23 -30.40 15.48
C LYS A 347 23.11 -29.23 15.03
N PHE A 348 23.88 -28.70 15.96
CA PHE A 348 24.83 -27.63 15.67
C PHE A 348 26.25 -28.16 15.69
N LYS A 349 27.10 -27.60 14.81
CA LYS A 349 28.52 -27.98 14.75
C LYS A 349 29.35 -27.43 15.90
N THR A 350 28.99 -26.21 16.38
CA THR A 350 29.69 -25.57 17.47
C THR A 350 29.17 -26.05 18.80
N LYS A 351 30.07 -26.32 19.75
CA LYS A 351 29.72 -26.76 21.10
C LYS A 351 28.78 -25.79 21.80
N GLN A 352 29.05 -24.50 21.72
CA GLN A 352 28.24 -23.44 22.34
C GLN A 352 26.78 -23.48 21.89
N LEU A 353 26.51 -23.57 20.58
CA LEU A 353 25.15 -23.65 20.05
C LEU A 353 24.48 -25.00 20.35
N GLN A 354 25.25 -26.09 20.40
CA GLN A 354 24.72 -27.40 20.79
C GLN A 354 24.32 -27.42 22.27
N ASP A 355 25.15 -26.85 23.15
CA ASP A 355 24.84 -26.73 24.59
C ASP A 355 23.60 -25.86 24.81
N LEU A 356 23.46 -24.77 24.04
CA LEU A 356 22.27 -23.94 24.01
C LEU A 356 21.03 -24.75 23.59
N LEU A 357 21.12 -25.52 22.50
CA LEU A 357 20.03 -26.39 22.04
C LEU A 357 19.60 -27.39 23.11
N GLU A 358 20.55 -28.01 23.79
CA GLU A 358 20.24 -28.94 24.89
C GLU A 358 19.62 -28.24 26.11
N SER A 359 20.06 -27.01 26.40
CA SER A 359 19.43 -26.20 27.44
C SER A 359 17.98 -25.84 27.07
N MET A 360 17.72 -25.46 25.81
CA MET A 360 16.37 -25.17 25.32
C MET A 360 15.45 -26.40 25.40
N LYS A 361 15.93 -27.59 25.09
CA LYS A 361 15.14 -28.83 25.20
C LYS A 361 14.62 -29.08 26.60
N LYS A 362 15.26 -28.52 27.65
CA LYS A 362 14.82 -28.65 29.06
C LYS A 362 13.68 -27.68 29.41
N VAL A 363 13.41 -26.69 28.55
CA VAL A 363 12.40 -25.65 28.81
C VAL A 363 10.97 -26.20 28.59
N SER A 364 10.07 -25.78 29.45
CA SER A 364 8.63 -25.97 29.29
C SER A 364 7.93 -24.63 29.56
N ILE A 365 7.00 -24.27 28.72
CA ILE A 365 6.16 -23.07 28.84
C ILE A 365 4.77 -23.53 29.30
N TYR A 366 4.21 -22.83 30.25
CA TYR A 366 2.85 -23.10 30.77
C TYR A 366 1.92 -21.96 30.31
N ARG A 367 0.64 -22.27 30.11
CA ARG A 367 -0.38 -21.30 29.69
C ARG A 367 -0.52 -20.11 30.65
N THR A 368 -0.26 -20.32 31.92
CA THR A 368 -0.32 -19.30 32.98
C THR A 368 0.88 -18.34 32.93
N ASN A 369 2.01 -18.77 32.34
CA ASN A 369 3.19 -17.93 32.11
C ASN A 369 3.15 -17.42 30.67
N LYS A 370 2.47 -16.29 30.48
CA LYS A 370 2.51 -15.57 29.19
C LYS A 370 3.90 -14.98 28.91
N ASP A 371 4.74 -14.89 29.94
CA ASP A 371 6.13 -14.47 29.81
C ASP A 371 6.89 -15.56 29.08
N SER A 372 6.97 -15.33 27.82
CA SER A 372 7.67 -16.11 26.83
C SER A 372 9.09 -16.41 27.30
N PHE A 373 9.54 -17.64 27.10
CA PHE A 373 10.96 -17.96 27.17
C PHE A 373 11.78 -16.90 26.46
N SER A 374 12.73 -16.31 27.16
CA SER A 374 13.71 -15.36 26.63
C SER A 374 15.06 -15.63 27.29
N THR A 375 16.11 -15.74 26.52
CA THR A 375 17.48 -15.88 27.02
C THR A 375 18.43 -15.11 26.13
N VAL A 376 19.46 -14.52 26.72
CA VAL A 376 20.50 -13.81 25.98
C VAL A 376 21.74 -14.70 25.90
N VAL A 377 22.27 -14.83 24.69
CA VAL A 377 23.48 -15.59 24.41
C VAL A 377 24.46 -14.70 23.68
N ASP A 378 25.72 -14.71 24.14
CA ASP A 378 26.83 -14.11 23.38
C ASP A 378 27.39 -15.17 22.44
N PHE A 379 27.38 -14.89 21.16
CA PHE A 379 27.94 -15.74 20.14
C PHE A 379 28.87 -14.93 19.25
N MET A 380 30.16 -15.26 19.28
CA MET A 380 31.21 -14.58 18.53
C MET A 380 31.25 -13.05 18.76
N GLY A 381 31.04 -12.61 19.99
CA GLY A 381 31.06 -11.20 20.36
C GLY A 381 29.79 -10.42 20.01
N THR A 382 28.76 -11.08 19.53
CA THR A 382 27.44 -10.50 19.27
C THR A 382 26.41 -11.10 20.22
N LYS A 383 25.66 -10.26 20.91
CA LYS A 383 24.59 -10.69 21.81
C LYS A 383 23.32 -10.94 21.04
N TYR A 384 22.70 -12.08 21.28
CA TYR A 384 21.42 -12.48 20.72
C TYR A 384 20.39 -12.70 21.81
N ASN A 385 19.22 -12.13 21.65
CA ASN A 385 18.03 -12.52 22.40
C ASN A 385 17.34 -13.68 21.68
N ILE A 386 17.21 -14.80 22.35
CA ILE A 386 16.50 -15.99 21.86
C ILE A 386 15.21 -16.08 22.62
N ALA A 387 14.10 -15.91 21.92
CA ALA A 387 12.77 -15.90 22.50
C ALA A 387 11.79 -16.74 21.67
N THR A 388 10.57 -16.89 22.14
CA THR A 388 9.51 -17.61 21.42
C THR A 388 9.19 -17.01 20.05
N GLY A 389 9.51 -15.72 19.82
CA GLY A 389 9.32 -15.02 18.54
C GLY A 389 10.48 -15.17 17.55
N GLY A 390 11.62 -15.70 17.98
CA GLY A 390 12.81 -15.86 17.12
C GLY A 390 14.12 -15.54 17.81
N ILE A 391 15.17 -15.42 17.00
CA ILE A 391 16.52 -15.05 17.42
C ILE A 391 16.83 -13.68 16.84
N HIS A 392 17.15 -12.72 17.69
CA HIS A 392 17.43 -11.34 17.29
C HIS A 392 18.72 -10.85 17.93
N SER A 393 19.60 -10.21 17.15
CA SER A 393 20.73 -9.49 17.74
C SER A 393 20.22 -8.30 18.57
N ILE A 394 20.87 -8.07 19.70
CA ILE A 394 20.54 -6.97 20.62
C ILE A 394 21.69 -5.98 20.75
N ASP A 395 22.67 -6.08 19.87
CA ASP A 395 23.75 -5.12 19.81
C ASP A 395 23.26 -3.72 19.42
N ALA A 396 23.96 -2.70 19.88
CA ALA A 396 23.70 -1.34 19.46
C ALA A 396 23.91 -1.21 17.95
N PRO A 397 23.07 -0.43 17.23
CA PRO A 397 23.34 -0.11 15.85
C PRO A 397 24.73 0.50 15.71
N ARG A 398 25.52 -0.01 14.77
CA ARG A 398 26.85 0.50 14.49
C ARG A 398 27.07 0.54 12.99
N GLU A 399 27.80 1.54 12.53
CA GLU A 399 28.28 1.60 11.16
C GLU A 399 29.62 0.84 11.09
N LEU A 400 29.70 -0.10 10.18
CA LEU A 400 30.92 -0.84 9.88
C LEU A 400 31.40 -0.45 8.48
N ARG A 401 32.67 -0.02 8.39
CA ARG A 401 33.29 0.31 7.10
C ARG A 401 34.41 -0.65 6.84
N SER A 402 34.45 -1.22 5.65
CA SER A 402 35.59 -2.01 5.18
C SER A 402 36.84 -1.15 5.13
N ASN A 403 37.99 -1.74 5.45
CA ASN A 403 39.29 -1.13 5.37
C ASN A 403 40.32 -2.13 4.84
N ASP A 404 41.59 -1.79 4.80
CA ASP A 404 42.67 -2.63 4.26
C ASP A 404 42.83 -3.98 4.98
N LYS A 405 42.28 -4.12 6.20
CA LYS A 405 42.39 -5.35 7.00
C LYS A 405 41.09 -6.14 7.07
N TYR A 406 39.94 -5.47 6.94
CA TYR A 406 38.62 -6.10 7.15
C TYR A 406 37.66 -5.74 6.02
N LEU A 407 37.08 -6.77 5.45
CA LEU A 407 35.96 -6.66 4.54
C LEU A 407 34.66 -7.05 5.27
N TYR A 408 33.74 -6.10 5.40
CA TYR A 408 32.42 -6.37 5.97
C TYR A 408 31.45 -6.70 4.85
N ILE A 409 30.87 -7.89 4.91
CA ILE A 409 29.87 -8.35 3.96
C ILE A 409 28.55 -8.47 4.72
N HIS A 410 27.51 -7.77 4.25
CA HIS A 410 26.15 -7.99 4.70
C HIS A 410 25.55 -9.11 3.87
N HIS A 411 25.09 -10.15 4.55
CA HIS A 411 24.44 -11.30 3.94
C HIS A 411 23.05 -11.45 4.58
N ASP A 412 22.02 -11.29 3.76
CA ASP A 412 20.62 -11.52 4.15
C ASP A 412 20.25 -13.00 4.03
#